data_d6335a3c91596ebb0aae3e1c6f07d66c
#
_entry.id   d6335a3c91596ebb0aae3e1c6f07d66c
#
_cell.length_a   1.000
_cell.length_b   1.000
_cell.length_c   1.000
_cell.angle_alpha   90.00
_cell.angle_beta   90.00
_cell.angle_gamma   90.00
#
_symmetry.space_group_name_H-M   'P 1'
#
loop_
_entity.id
_entity.type
_entity.pdbx_description
1 polymer ?
#
loop_
_entity_poly.entity_id
_entity_poly.type
_entity_poly.pdbx_seq_one_letter_code
_entity_poly.pdbx_strand_id
1 'polypeptide(L)'
;MSGLTEYVFKIRSDDNLLCQFTQENPQVRIILNLLRPAAAAPVEKAIVTLLADKQTRTRFLTGQFARRYGSFEMLSENDDYASVEISTAILQYYVKHDPIQLTLRMLGPETIFHPVVVEGGYILISVLSPNPAGLTAFNEFTKHMRQVVPADDFKLLHVGPYQPELRLRGRGKSLTPRQLEVLKMAIAMGYYNDPRAVTLDELATAFGVSKAAVHKRLQTAENSLIRGYVQDS
;
A
#
# COMPACT_ATOMS: atom_id res chain seq x y z
N MET A 1 -22.62 -13.14 -8.39
CA MET A 1 -21.15 -13.26 -8.36
C MET A 1 -20.69 -12.68 -7.04
N SER A 2 -20.15 -13.49 -6.15
CA SER A 2 -19.55 -13.01 -4.89
C SER A 2 -18.24 -12.31 -5.26
N GLY A 3 -18.23 -10.99 -5.23
CA GLY A 3 -17.02 -10.20 -5.45
C GLY A 3 -16.08 -10.30 -4.27
N LEU A 4 -14.79 -10.04 -4.50
CA LEU A 4 -13.82 -9.92 -3.42
C LEU A 4 -14.10 -8.66 -2.59
N THR A 5 -14.00 -8.77 -1.28
CA THR A 5 -14.05 -7.63 -0.36
C THR A 5 -12.62 -7.25 0.03
N GLU A 6 -12.31 -5.98 -0.08
CA GLU A 6 -11.04 -5.41 0.33
C GLU A 6 -11.16 -4.81 1.73
N TYR A 7 -10.18 -5.13 2.58
CA TYR A 7 -9.98 -4.54 3.90
C TYR A 7 -8.62 -3.86 3.92
N VAL A 8 -8.60 -2.57 4.25
CA VAL A 8 -7.35 -1.80 4.41
C VAL A 8 -7.32 -1.22 5.81
N PHE A 9 -6.26 -1.54 6.54
CA PHE A 9 -6.07 -1.05 7.89
C PHE A 9 -4.58 -0.77 8.16
N LYS A 10 -4.33 0.07 9.13
CA LYS A 10 -2.98 0.33 9.60
C LYS A 10 -2.83 0.04 11.08
N ILE A 11 -1.66 -0.48 11.44
CA ILE A 11 -1.30 -0.84 12.81
C ILE A 11 0.03 -0.17 13.13
N ARG A 12 0.13 0.39 14.32
CA ARG A 12 1.40 0.79 14.92
C ARG A 12 1.87 -0.29 15.89
N SER A 13 3.16 -0.53 15.94
CA SER A 13 3.76 -1.44 16.92
C SER A 13 5.11 -0.89 17.36
N ASP A 14 5.18 -0.43 18.61
CA ASP A 14 6.40 0.14 19.16
C ASP A 14 7.51 -0.91 19.34
N ASP A 15 7.16 -2.20 19.41
CA ASP A 15 8.12 -3.32 19.50
C ASP A 15 8.62 -3.78 18.11
N ASN A 16 8.04 -3.27 17.03
CA ASN A 16 8.41 -3.66 15.68
C ASN A 16 9.55 -2.81 15.14
N LEU A 17 10.69 -3.45 14.85
CA LEU A 17 11.88 -2.76 14.36
C LEU A 17 11.63 -1.95 13.07
N LEU A 18 10.79 -2.45 12.15
CA LEU A 18 10.50 -1.76 10.91
C LEU A 18 9.65 -0.51 11.15
N CYS A 19 8.71 -0.57 12.11
CA CYS A 19 7.96 0.60 12.56
C CYS A 19 8.86 1.64 13.19
N GLN A 20 9.72 1.24 14.13
CA GLN A 20 10.68 2.14 14.77
C GLN A 20 11.58 2.81 13.73
N PHE A 21 12.15 2.02 12.82
CA PHE A 21 13.05 2.53 11.80
C PHE A 21 12.37 3.53 10.85
N THR A 22 11.16 3.25 10.38
CA THR A 22 10.42 4.17 9.51
C THR A 22 9.85 5.38 10.25
N GLN A 23 9.68 5.31 11.57
CA GLN A 23 9.32 6.46 12.39
C GLN A 23 10.51 7.42 12.57
N GLU A 24 11.71 6.88 12.80
CA GLU A 24 12.95 7.65 12.91
C GLU A 24 13.43 8.20 11.55
N ASN A 25 13.05 7.55 10.45
CA ASN A 25 13.42 7.90 9.09
C ASN A 25 12.17 8.03 8.21
N PRO A 26 11.42 9.15 8.29
CA PRO A 26 10.12 9.31 7.61
C PRO A 26 10.17 9.22 6.08
N GLN A 27 11.35 9.41 5.48
CA GLN A 27 11.60 9.26 4.04
C GLN A 27 11.73 7.80 3.61
N VAL A 28 11.90 6.87 4.56
CA VAL A 28 12.06 5.44 4.28
C VAL A 28 10.70 4.77 4.15
N ARG A 29 10.58 3.94 3.13
CA ARG A 29 9.44 3.05 2.93
C ARG A 29 9.91 1.62 2.80
N ILE A 30 9.24 0.70 3.48
CA ILE A 30 9.55 -0.72 3.42
C ILE A 30 8.35 -1.46 2.85
N ILE A 31 8.59 -2.31 1.86
CA ILE A 31 7.57 -3.14 1.22
C ILE A 31 7.88 -4.60 1.53
N LEU A 32 6.91 -5.30 2.09
CA LEU A 32 7.00 -6.72 2.42
C LEU A 32 6.12 -7.52 1.47
N ASN A 33 6.74 -8.32 0.61
CA ASN A 33 6.05 -9.32 -0.20
C ASN A 33 6.12 -10.66 0.52
N LEU A 34 4.98 -11.12 1.01
CA LEU A 34 4.87 -12.37 1.74
C LEU A 34 4.78 -13.54 0.75
N LEU A 35 5.76 -14.42 0.76
CA LEU A 35 5.76 -15.63 -0.05
C LEU A 35 5.04 -16.72 0.74
N ARG A 36 3.87 -17.17 0.25
CA ARG A 36 3.14 -18.27 0.86
C ARG A 36 3.56 -19.60 0.28
N PRO A 37 3.94 -20.57 1.11
CA PRO A 37 3.84 -21.95 0.72
C PRO A 37 2.37 -22.36 0.57
N ALA A 38 2.07 -23.31 -0.33
CA ALA A 38 0.71 -23.79 -0.54
C ALA A 38 0.10 -24.34 0.76
N ALA A 39 -1.16 -23.99 1.00
CA ALA A 39 -2.05 -24.50 2.03
C ALA A 39 -1.52 -24.57 3.49
N ALA A 40 -2.04 -23.69 4.33
CA ALA A 40 -2.06 -23.78 5.81
C ALA A 40 -0.71 -23.74 6.56
N ALA A 41 0.42 -23.67 5.90
CA ALA A 41 1.69 -23.48 6.59
C ALA A 41 1.94 -21.98 6.90
N PRO A 42 2.62 -21.66 8.01
CA PRO A 42 3.07 -20.30 8.25
C PRO A 42 3.90 -19.79 7.08
N VAL A 43 3.83 -18.52 6.79
CA VAL A 43 4.67 -17.90 5.74
C VAL A 43 6.12 -18.16 6.10
N GLU A 44 6.85 -18.87 5.23
CA GLU A 44 8.23 -19.26 5.51
C GLU A 44 9.24 -18.21 5.07
N LYS A 45 8.88 -17.44 4.05
CA LYS A 45 9.76 -16.44 3.45
C LYS A 45 9.04 -15.13 3.13
N ALA A 46 9.79 -14.04 3.18
CA ALA A 46 9.35 -12.75 2.70
C ALA A 46 10.47 -12.05 1.94
N ILE A 47 10.08 -11.29 0.92
CA ILE A 47 10.96 -10.32 0.27
C ILE A 47 10.70 -8.97 0.91
N VAL A 48 11.75 -8.39 1.50
CA VAL A 48 11.73 -7.06 2.11
C VAL A 48 12.44 -6.10 1.17
N THR A 49 11.71 -5.13 0.64
CA THR A 49 12.27 -4.07 -0.20
C THR A 49 12.32 -2.77 0.60
N LEU A 50 13.50 -2.20 0.75
CA LEU A 50 13.74 -0.91 1.40
C LEU A 50 13.92 0.17 0.34
N LEU A 51 13.03 1.14 0.32
CA LEU A 51 13.11 2.33 -0.51
C LEU A 51 13.74 3.45 0.34
N ALA A 52 15.01 3.72 0.10
CA ALA A 52 15.80 4.74 0.81
C ALA A 52 17.13 4.96 0.09
N ASP A 53 17.87 5.99 0.46
CA ASP A 53 19.24 6.19 0.01
C ASP A 53 20.17 5.05 0.47
N LYS A 54 21.24 4.84 -0.27
CA LYS A 54 22.19 3.73 -0.05
C LYS A 54 22.78 3.71 1.36
N GLN A 55 23.14 4.87 1.89
CA GLN A 55 23.77 4.96 3.21
C GLN A 55 22.79 4.51 4.32
N THR A 56 21.55 4.99 4.27
CA THR A 56 20.49 4.65 5.21
C THR A 56 20.18 3.16 5.16
N ARG A 57 20.05 2.57 3.96
CA ARG A 57 19.81 1.12 3.78
C ARG A 57 20.94 0.29 4.33
N THR A 58 22.19 0.59 3.94
CA THR A 58 23.36 -0.16 4.41
C THR A 58 23.45 -0.15 5.92
N ARG A 59 23.33 1.02 6.54
CA ARG A 59 23.34 1.16 8.01
C ARG A 59 22.26 0.32 8.68
N PHE A 60 21.05 0.31 8.13
CA PHE A 60 19.95 -0.46 8.69
C PHE A 60 20.17 -1.97 8.52
N LEU A 61 20.45 -2.43 7.29
CA LEU A 61 20.61 -3.85 6.97
C LEU A 61 21.78 -4.49 7.73
N THR A 62 22.94 -3.83 7.77
CA THR A 62 24.12 -4.37 8.44
C THR A 62 24.12 -4.16 9.96
N GLY A 63 23.31 -3.23 10.44
CA GLY A 63 23.20 -2.88 11.86
C GLY A 63 22.01 -3.54 12.57
N GLN A 64 20.93 -2.79 12.72
CA GLN A 64 19.77 -3.21 13.52
C GLN A 64 19.04 -4.41 12.91
N PHE A 65 18.88 -4.43 11.57
CA PHE A 65 18.19 -5.50 10.87
C PHE A 65 18.90 -6.84 11.02
N ALA A 66 20.21 -6.88 10.72
CA ALA A 66 21.01 -8.10 10.85
C ALA A 66 21.05 -8.62 12.30
N ARG A 67 21.14 -7.72 13.29
CA ARG A 67 21.10 -8.11 14.72
C ARG A 67 19.77 -8.72 15.13
N ARG A 68 18.69 -8.24 14.54
CA ARG A 68 17.33 -8.64 14.92
C ARG A 68 16.86 -9.87 14.16
N TYR A 69 17.12 -9.93 12.85
CA TYR A 69 16.59 -10.94 11.95
C TYR A 69 17.62 -11.97 11.49
N GLY A 70 18.89 -11.81 11.89
CA GLY A 70 19.96 -12.73 11.49
C GLY A 70 20.42 -12.53 10.04
N SER A 71 20.73 -13.65 9.37
CA SER A 71 21.16 -13.62 7.98
C SER A 71 20.00 -13.36 7.03
N PHE A 72 20.27 -12.61 5.98
CA PHE A 72 19.38 -12.37 4.86
C PHE A 72 20.14 -12.56 3.54
N GLU A 73 19.43 -12.86 2.48
CA GLU A 73 20.00 -12.95 1.14
C GLU A 73 19.69 -11.67 0.36
N MET A 74 20.71 -11.00 -0.19
CA MET A 74 20.54 -9.85 -1.06
C MET A 74 20.07 -10.31 -2.42
N LEU A 75 18.86 -9.92 -2.83
CA LEU A 75 18.28 -10.27 -4.11
C LEU A 75 18.57 -9.22 -5.19
N SER A 76 18.50 -7.95 -4.83
CA SER A 76 18.65 -6.83 -5.76
C SER A 76 18.99 -5.55 -5.01
N GLU A 77 19.83 -4.70 -5.61
CA GLU A 77 20.15 -3.38 -5.08
C GLU A 77 20.46 -2.41 -6.23
N ASN A 78 20.02 -1.15 -6.07
CA ASN A 78 20.43 0.00 -6.90
C ASN A 78 20.54 1.26 -6.03
N ASP A 79 20.53 2.47 -6.62
CA ASP A 79 20.67 3.73 -5.86
C ASP A 79 19.44 4.02 -4.99
N ASP A 80 18.24 3.59 -5.39
CA ASP A 80 16.97 3.95 -4.76
C ASP A 80 16.43 2.88 -3.81
N TYR A 81 16.79 1.59 -4.00
CA TYR A 81 16.26 0.50 -3.18
C TYR A 81 17.24 -0.66 -2.97
N ALA A 82 16.97 -1.48 -1.98
CA ALA A 82 17.51 -2.83 -1.80
C ALA A 82 16.39 -3.81 -1.47
N SER A 83 16.43 -4.99 -2.08
CA SER A 83 15.51 -6.10 -1.81
C SER A 83 16.28 -7.28 -1.23
N VAL A 84 15.81 -7.80 -0.10
CA VAL A 84 16.40 -8.94 0.60
C VAL A 84 15.36 -10.02 0.87
N GLU A 85 15.77 -11.28 0.83
CA GLU A 85 14.96 -12.41 1.27
C GLU A 85 15.25 -12.71 2.74
N ILE A 86 14.20 -12.90 3.52
CA ILE A 86 14.26 -13.29 4.93
C ILE A 86 13.29 -14.42 5.24
N SER A 87 13.57 -15.16 6.31
CA SER A 87 12.61 -16.12 6.86
C SER A 87 11.53 -15.40 7.68
N THR A 88 10.27 -15.64 7.41
CA THR A 88 9.16 -15.04 8.15
C THR A 88 8.95 -15.63 9.54
N ALA A 89 9.50 -16.82 9.82
CA ALA A 89 9.54 -17.34 11.19
C ALA A 89 10.25 -16.37 12.14
N ILE A 90 11.26 -15.65 11.63
CA ILE A 90 11.97 -14.59 12.36
C ILE A 90 11.06 -13.37 12.58
N LEU A 91 10.23 -13.01 11.60
CA LEU A 91 9.28 -11.89 11.75
C LEU A 91 8.19 -12.20 12.78
N GLN A 92 7.66 -13.43 12.78
CA GLN A 92 6.59 -13.87 13.70
C GLN A 92 7.03 -13.88 15.16
N TYR A 93 8.28 -14.25 15.44
CA TYR A 93 8.79 -14.37 16.80
C TYR A 93 8.81 -13.02 17.55
N TYR A 94 8.87 -11.91 16.82
CA TYR A 94 9.03 -10.57 17.38
C TYR A 94 7.77 -9.71 17.40
N VAL A 95 6.66 -10.21 16.88
CA VAL A 95 5.37 -9.51 16.96
C VAL A 95 4.49 -10.26 17.96
N LYS A 96 4.32 -9.70 19.14
CA LYS A 96 3.54 -10.29 20.24
C LYS A 96 2.12 -10.72 19.81
N HIS A 97 1.59 -10.05 18.79
CA HIS A 97 0.35 -10.40 18.10
C HIS A 97 0.56 -10.19 16.61
N ASP A 98 0.87 -11.27 15.89
CA ASP A 98 1.10 -11.19 14.44
C ASP A 98 -0.21 -10.80 13.72
N PRO A 99 -0.30 -9.58 13.18
CA PRO A 99 -1.52 -9.11 12.51
C PRO A 99 -1.85 -9.92 11.25
N ILE A 100 -0.86 -10.56 10.63
CA ILE A 100 -1.05 -11.39 9.44
C ILE A 100 -1.73 -12.70 9.83
N GLN A 101 -1.22 -13.38 10.86
CA GLN A 101 -1.82 -14.62 11.37
C GLN A 101 -3.22 -14.38 11.93
N LEU A 102 -3.41 -13.26 12.62
CA LEU A 102 -4.70 -12.88 13.11
C LEU A 102 -5.69 -12.64 11.97
N THR A 103 -5.27 -11.92 10.94
CA THR A 103 -6.08 -11.66 9.74
C THR A 103 -6.48 -12.97 9.05
N LEU A 104 -5.54 -13.93 8.91
CA LEU A 104 -5.82 -15.24 8.32
C LEU A 104 -6.82 -16.05 9.14
N ARG A 105 -6.70 -16.03 10.48
CA ARG A 105 -7.66 -16.73 11.36
C ARG A 105 -9.07 -16.16 11.26
N MET A 106 -9.19 -14.84 11.13
CA MET A 106 -10.49 -14.16 11.17
C MET A 106 -11.17 -14.12 9.80
N LEU A 107 -10.40 -13.90 8.74
CA LEU A 107 -10.94 -13.74 7.38
C LEU A 107 -10.85 -15.02 6.54
N GLY A 108 -10.19 -16.05 7.07
CA GLY A 108 -10.06 -17.36 6.43
C GLY A 108 -8.79 -17.55 5.61
N PRO A 109 -8.44 -18.81 5.30
CA PRO A 109 -7.18 -19.16 4.62
C PRO A 109 -7.13 -18.72 3.16
N GLU A 110 -8.27 -18.43 2.55
CA GLU A 110 -8.37 -17.95 1.16
C GLU A 110 -8.07 -16.44 1.03
N THR A 111 -7.74 -15.77 2.13
CA THR A 111 -7.41 -14.36 2.15
C THR A 111 -6.11 -14.09 1.38
N ILE A 112 -6.16 -13.15 0.45
CA ILE A 112 -5.00 -12.73 -0.35
C ILE A 112 -4.45 -11.44 0.25
N PHE A 113 -3.17 -11.44 0.60
CA PHE A 113 -2.47 -10.24 1.03
C PHE A 113 -1.90 -9.50 -0.18
N HIS A 114 -2.12 -8.21 -0.24
CA HIS A 114 -1.27 -7.34 -1.02
C HIS A 114 0.07 -7.13 -0.31
N PRO A 115 1.09 -6.60 -1.00
CA PRO A 115 2.33 -6.23 -0.33
C PRO A 115 2.04 -5.36 0.89
N VAL A 116 2.59 -5.75 2.03
CA VAL A 116 2.48 -4.98 3.28
C VAL A 116 3.46 -3.83 3.20
N VAL A 117 3.02 -2.63 3.56
CA VAL A 117 3.86 -1.43 3.53
C VAL A 117 4.11 -0.94 4.95
N VAL A 118 5.37 -0.64 5.27
CA VAL A 118 5.74 -0.01 6.54
C VAL A 118 6.31 1.36 6.25
N GLU A 119 5.68 2.39 6.79
CA GLU A 119 6.04 3.78 6.60
C GLU A 119 5.58 4.65 7.78
N GLY A 120 6.36 5.64 8.17
CA GLY A 120 6.02 6.60 9.24
C GLY A 120 5.65 5.94 10.58
N GLY A 121 6.22 4.79 10.89
CA GLY A 121 5.94 4.05 12.12
C GLY A 121 4.70 3.15 12.07
N TYR A 122 4.06 2.99 10.91
CA TYR A 122 2.85 2.17 10.76
C TYR A 122 3.07 1.02 9.77
N ILE A 123 2.46 -0.12 10.08
CA ILE A 123 2.28 -1.24 9.15
C ILE A 123 0.92 -1.06 8.49
N LEU A 124 0.92 -0.92 7.18
CA LEU A 124 -0.27 -0.80 6.37
C LEU A 124 -0.55 -2.14 5.70
N ILE A 125 -1.68 -2.72 6.02
CA ILE A 125 -2.10 -4.04 5.57
C ILE A 125 -3.34 -3.88 4.69
N SER A 126 -3.30 -4.51 3.53
CA SER A 126 -4.44 -4.63 2.66
C SER A 126 -4.64 -6.08 2.28
N VAL A 127 -5.87 -6.54 2.44
CA VAL A 127 -6.25 -7.92 2.18
C VAL A 127 -7.54 -8.01 1.38
N LEU A 128 -7.62 -9.05 0.55
CA LEU A 128 -8.82 -9.43 -0.17
C LEU A 128 -9.38 -10.71 0.43
N SER A 129 -10.65 -10.70 0.76
CA SER A 129 -11.36 -11.89 1.21
C SER A 129 -12.50 -12.23 0.23
N PRO A 130 -12.62 -13.49 -0.19
CA PRO A 130 -13.75 -13.95 -1.01
C PRO A 130 -15.03 -14.10 -0.18
N ASN A 131 -14.94 -13.95 1.14
CA ASN A 131 -16.07 -14.16 2.03
C ASN A 131 -16.96 -12.89 2.10
N PRO A 132 -18.20 -12.92 1.54
CA PRO A 132 -19.13 -11.80 1.59
C PRO A 132 -19.75 -11.53 2.98
N ALA A 133 -19.53 -12.41 3.96
CA ALA A 133 -19.98 -12.22 5.35
C ALA A 133 -19.28 -11.04 6.06
N GLY A 134 -18.74 -10.17 5.27
CA GLY A 134 -17.88 -9.09 5.47
C GLY A 134 -18.11 -8.22 6.71
N LEU A 135 -19.32 -7.80 6.99
CA LEU A 135 -19.53 -6.81 8.05
C LEU A 135 -19.45 -7.43 9.45
N THR A 136 -19.98 -8.64 9.63
CA THR A 136 -19.95 -9.33 10.93
C THR A 136 -18.56 -9.84 11.26
N ALA A 137 -17.92 -10.55 10.33
CA ALA A 137 -16.54 -11.01 10.50
C ALA A 137 -15.56 -9.85 10.65
N PHE A 138 -15.81 -8.74 9.96
CA PHE A 138 -15.02 -7.54 10.07
C PHE A 138 -15.22 -6.84 11.44
N ASN A 139 -16.43 -6.75 11.95
CA ASN A 139 -16.69 -6.19 13.28
C ASN A 139 -16.02 -7.02 14.37
N GLU A 140 -16.08 -8.36 14.25
CA GLU A 140 -15.37 -9.28 15.15
C GLU A 140 -13.84 -9.11 15.02
N PHE A 141 -13.30 -9.04 13.82
CA PHE A 141 -11.90 -8.75 13.57
C PHE A 141 -11.47 -7.42 14.22
N THR A 142 -12.21 -6.35 13.98
CA THR A 142 -11.93 -5.03 14.57
C THR A 142 -12.01 -5.07 16.09
N LYS A 143 -13.02 -5.75 16.65
CA LYS A 143 -13.16 -5.91 18.09
C LYS A 143 -11.97 -6.67 18.67
N HIS A 144 -11.54 -7.75 18.01
CA HIS A 144 -10.42 -8.55 18.46
C HIS A 144 -9.09 -7.78 18.32
N MET A 145 -8.87 -7.08 17.20
CA MET A 145 -7.68 -6.24 17.03
C MET A 145 -7.57 -5.18 18.12
N ARG A 146 -8.68 -4.53 18.50
CA ARG A 146 -8.71 -3.55 19.59
C ARG A 146 -8.46 -4.12 20.98
N GLN A 147 -8.59 -5.43 21.17
CA GLN A 147 -8.22 -6.09 22.42
C GLN A 147 -6.71 -6.37 22.53
N VAL A 148 -6.04 -6.53 21.40
CA VAL A 148 -4.63 -6.93 21.35
C VAL A 148 -3.69 -5.79 20.92
N VAL A 149 -4.24 -4.77 20.27
CA VAL A 149 -3.53 -3.56 19.84
C VAL A 149 -4.20 -2.36 20.51
N PRO A 150 -3.47 -1.43 21.12
CA PRO A 150 -4.02 -0.20 21.68
C PRO A 150 -4.91 0.52 20.66
N ALA A 151 -6.00 1.14 21.12
CA ALA A 151 -7.02 1.72 20.25
C ALA A 151 -6.47 2.77 19.27
N ASP A 152 -5.46 3.52 19.69
CA ASP A 152 -4.81 4.56 18.88
C ASP A 152 -3.84 3.97 17.84
N ASP A 153 -3.42 2.72 18.04
CA ASP A 153 -2.47 2.03 17.17
C ASP A 153 -3.13 1.19 16.09
N PHE A 154 -4.45 1.03 16.11
CA PHE A 154 -5.22 0.35 15.07
C PHE A 154 -6.22 1.30 14.41
N LYS A 155 -6.10 1.49 13.09
CA LYS A 155 -7.05 2.28 12.30
C LYS A 155 -7.52 1.49 11.08
N LEU A 156 -8.83 1.32 10.99
CA LEU A 156 -9.46 0.90 9.76
C LEU A 156 -9.51 2.07 8.78
N LEU A 157 -9.03 1.84 7.56
CA LEU A 157 -8.97 2.86 6.51
C LEU A 157 -10.05 2.66 5.43
N HIS A 158 -10.32 1.39 5.09
CA HIS A 158 -11.29 1.06 4.05
C HIS A 158 -11.84 -0.36 4.24
N VAL A 159 -13.13 -0.52 3.95
CA VAL A 159 -13.79 -1.82 3.70
C VAL A 159 -14.76 -1.63 2.55
N GLY A 160 -14.66 -2.46 1.54
CA GLY A 160 -15.58 -2.40 0.42
C GLY A 160 -15.27 -3.40 -0.69
N PRO A 161 -16.05 -3.37 -1.76
CA PRO A 161 -15.77 -4.20 -2.92
C PRO A 161 -14.37 -3.93 -3.47
N TYR A 162 -13.64 -5.00 -3.79
CA TYR A 162 -12.33 -4.85 -4.43
C TYR A 162 -12.46 -4.21 -5.80
N GLN A 163 -11.75 -3.12 -5.99
CA GLN A 163 -11.71 -2.37 -7.25
C GLN A 163 -10.27 -2.28 -7.74
N PRO A 164 -9.80 -3.24 -8.56
CA PRO A 164 -8.40 -3.28 -9.00
C PRO A 164 -7.97 -2.00 -9.72
N GLU A 165 -8.89 -1.36 -10.41
CA GLU A 165 -8.64 -0.11 -11.13
C GLU A 165 -8.26 1.06 -10.21
N LEU A 166 -8.74 1.08 -8.97
CA LEU A 166 -8.40 2.12 -8.01
C LEU A 166 -6.99 1.95 -7.42
N ARG A 167 -6.48 0.72 -7.40
CA ARG A 167 -5.14 0.43 -6.88
C ARG A 167 -4.01 0.77 -7.84
N LEU A 168 -4.26 0.64 -9.14
CA LEU A 168 -3.30 1.05 -10.16
C LEU A 168 -3.08 2.57 -10.19
N ARG A 169 -3.91 3.31 -9.42
CA ARG A 169 -3.90 4.78 -9.38
C ARG A 169 -3.06 5.39 -8.25
N GLY A 170 -2.29 4.60 -7.51
CA GLY A 170 -1.57 5.08 -6.33
C GLY A 170 -2.52 5.43 -5.17
N ARG A 171 -2.01 5.49 -3.95
CA ARG A 171 -2.77 5.88 -2.74
C ARG A 171 -2.98 7.39 -2.61
N GLY A 172 -2.62 8.18 -3.61
CA GLY A 172 -2.98 9.58 -3.72
C GLY A 172 -4.50 9.74 -3.69
N LYS A 173 -5.00 10.87 -3.24
CA LYS A 173 -6.45 11.17 -3.20
C LYS A 173 -7.09 10.69 -4.50
N SER A 174 -7.96 9.69 -4.41
CA SER A 174 -8.62 9.09 -5.57
C SER A 174 -9.29 10.19 -6.39
N LEU A 175 -9.01 10.20 -7.69
CA LEU A 175 -9.68 11.13 -8.59
C LEU A 175 -11.18 10.86 -8.53
N THR A 176 -11.97 11.91 -8.50
CA THR A 176 -13.42 11.77 -8.68
C THR A 176 -13.70 11.19 -10.07
N PRO A 177 -14.84 10.50 -10.30
CA PRO A 177 -15.20 10.00 -11.63
C PRO A 177 -15.07 11.06 -12.73
N ARG A 178 -15.47 12.30 -12.44
CA ARG A 178 -15.36 13.44 -13.38
C ARG A 178 -13.93 13.87 -13.66
N GLN A 179 -13.06 13.83 -12.65
CA GLN A 179 -11.63 14.13 -12.84
C GLN A 179 -10.94 13.05 -13.67
N LEU A 180 -11.30 11.80 -13.43
CA LEU A 180 -10.78 10.69 -14.19
C LEU A 180 -11.23 10.73 -15.65
N GLU A 181 -12.49 11.01 -15.91
CA GLU A 181 -13.06 11.11 -17.23
C GLU A 181 -12.33 12.18 -18.05
N VAL A 182 -12.11 13.38 -17.48
CA VAL A 182 -11.39 14.46 -18.17
C VAL A 182 -9.95 14.09 -18.49
N LEU A 183 -9.25 13.39 -17.58
CA LEU A 183 -7.89 12.92 -17.83
C LEU A 183 -7.83 11.83 -18.91
N LYS A 184 -8.73 10.85 -18.84
CA LYS A 184 -8.81 9.78 -19.87
C LYS A 184 -9.03 10.37 -21.27
N MET A 185 -9.92 11.32 -21.41
CA MET A 185 -10.20 11.96 -22.70
C MET A 185 -9.00 12.83 -23.15
N ALA A 186 -8.40 13.60 -22.26
CA ALA A 186 -7.22 14.39 -22.58
C ALA A 186 -6.04 13.53 -23.08
N ILE A 187 -5.83 12.36 -22.44
CA ILE A 187 -4.84 11.38 -22.90
C ILE A 187 -5.23 10.79 -24.26
N ALA A 188 -6.46 10.33 -24.42
CA ALA A 188 -6.95 9.71 -25.65
C ALA A 188 -6.90 10.66 -26.85
N MET A 189 -7.14 11.94 -26.64
CA MET A 189 -7.07 12.97 -27.68
C MET A 189 -5.63 13.50 -27.91
N GLY A 190 -4.66 13.05 -27.12
CA GLY A 190 -3.25 13.42 -27.27
C GLY A 190 -2.90 14.82 -26.72
N TYR A 191 -3.66 15.34 -25.77
CA TYR A 191 -3.36 16.62 -25.12
C TYR A 191 -2.00 16.63 -24.40
N TYR A 192 -1.58 15.46 -23.88
CA TYR A 192 -0.32 15.26 -23.20
C TYR A 192 0.82 14.76 -24.10
N ASN A 193 0.59 14.64 -25.40
CA ASN A 193 1.62 14.25 -26.33
C ASN A 193 2.63 15.40 -26.55
N ASP A 194 3.83 15.06 -26.97
CA ASP A 194 4.82 16.04 -27.41
C ASP A 194 5.22 15.75 -28.88
N PRO A 195 4.84 16.58 -29.85
CA PRO A 195 3.97 17.76 -29.73
C PRO A 195 2.51 17.38 -29.40
N ARG A 196 1.78 18.32 -28.78
CA ARG A 196 0.35 18.13 -28.47
C ARG A 196 -0.48 17.93 -29.75
N ALA A 197 -1.34 16.93 -29.73
CA ALA A 197 -2.25 16.65 -30.83
C ALA A 197 -3.52 17.52 -30.79
N VAL A 198 -3.94 17.99 -29.59
CA VAL A 198 -5.12 18.84 -29.41
C VAL A 198 -4.86 19.97 -28.44
N THR A 199 -5.63 21.03 -28.59
CA THR A 199 -5.63 22.21 -27.72
C THR A 199 -6.64 22.07 -26.58
N LEU A 200 -6.54 22.96 -25.60
CA LEU A 200 -7.51 23.01 -24.50
C LEU A 200 -8.92 23.45 -25.00
N ASP A 201 -9.01 24.21 -26.07
CA ASP A 201 -10.28 24.62 -26.67
C ASP A 201 -11.00 23.44 -27.33
N GLU A 202 -10.26 22.59 -28.02
CA GLU A 202 -10.78 21.37 -28.62
C GLU A 202 -11.26 20.36 -27.54
N LEU A 203 -10.52 20.24 -26.44
CA LEU A 203 -10.98 19.47 -25.29
C LEU A 203 -12.27 20.06 -24.71
N ALA A 204 -12.35 21.38 -24.54
CA ALA A 204 -13.54 22.05 -24.02
C ALA A 204 -14.78 21.79 -24.90
N THR A 205 -14.59 21.83 -26.22
CA THR A 205 -15.61 21.51 -27.19
C THR A 205 -16.07 20.06 -27.06
N ALA A 206 -15.11 19.11 -26.96
CA ALA A 206 -15.41 17.69 -26.80
C ALA A 206 -16.21 17.36 -25.53
N PHE A 207 -15.97 18.13 -24.43
CA PHE A 207 -16.70 17.99 -23.18
C PHE A 207 -18.00 18.80 -23.10
N GLY A 208 -18.29 19.66 -24.07
CA GLY A 208 -19.44 20.54 -24.04
C GLY A 208 -19.42 21.54 -22.89
N VAL A 209 -18.22 21.99 -22.45
CA VAL A 209 -18.05 22.95 -21.35
C VAL A 209 -17.08 24.05 -21.73
N SER A 210 -16.99 25.10 -20.91
CA SER A 210 -16.06 26.20 -21.17
C SER A 210 -14.59 25.77 -20.99
N LYS A 211 -13.69 26.41 -21.73
CA LYS A 211 -12.23 26.25 -21.59
C LYS A 211 -11.76 26.37 -20.14
N ALA A 212 -12.29 27.37 -19.42
CA ALA A 212 -11.95 27.57 -18.02
C ALA A 212 -12.38 26.38 -17.12
N ALA A 213 -13.53 25.78 -17.44
CA ALA A 213 -14.03 24.61 -16.71
C ALA A 213 -13.18 23.38 -16.95
N VAL A 214 -12.78 23.10 -18.20
CA VAL A 214 -11.85 21.98 -18.52
C VAL A 214 -10.50 22.22 -17.88
N HIS A 215 -9.93 23.39 -18.03
CA HIS A 215 -8.64 23.74 -17.41
C HIS A 215 -8.64 23.48 -15.91
N LYS A 216 -9.67 24.00 -15.19
CA LYS A 216 -9.80 23.81 -13.74
C LYS A 216 -9.91 22.32 -13.36
N ARG A 217 -10.67 21.52 -14.13
CA ARG A 217 -10.83 20.08 -13.88
C ARG A 217 -9.52 19.33 -14.11
N LEU A 218 -8.82 19.61 -15.21
CA LEU A 218 -7.48 19.02 -15.49
C LEU A 218 -6.50 19.38 -14.40
N GLN A 219 -6.35 20.66 -14.10
CA GLN A 219 -5.42 21.13 -13.06
C GLN A 219 -5.71 20.50 -11.70
N THR A 220 -6.99 20.36 -11.31
CA THR A 220 -7.36 19.70 -10.05
C THR A 220 -7.02 18.23 -10.06
N ALA A 221 -7.23 17.54 -11.19
CA ALA A 221 -6.92 16.13 -11.35
C ALA A 221 -5.40 15.89 -11.37
N GLU A 222 -4.65 16.69 -12.13
CA GLU A 222 -3.18 16.67 -12.19
C GLU A 222 -2.57 16.93 -10.82
N ASN A 223 -3.01 17.96 -10.11
CA ASN A 223 -2.55 18.26 -8.75
C ASN A 223 -2.83 17.09 -7.78
N SER A 224 -3.97 16.41 -7.93
CA SER A 224 -4.29 15.25 -7.09
C SER A 224 -3.35 14.08 -7.37
N LEU A 225 -3.03 13.83 -8.64
CA LEU A 225 -2.08 12.78 -9.06
C LEU A 225 -0.65 13.11 -8.62
N ILE A 226 -0.19 14.34 -8.91
CA ILE A 226 1.17 14.78 -8.57
C ILE A 226 1.39 14.74 -7.06
N ARG A 227 0.45 15.27 -6.28
CA ARG A 227 0.54 15.22 -4.81
C ARG A 227 0.49 13.79 -4.29
N GLY A 228 -0.35 12.94 -4.86
CA GLY A 228 -0.38 11.53 -4.52
C GLY A 228 0.96 10.84 -4.80
N TYR A 229 1.55 11.09 -5.95
CA TYR A 229 2.85 10.53 -6.31
C TYR A 229 4.00 11.05 -5.45
N VAL A 230 4.07 12.39 -5.25
CA VAL A 230 5.16 13.03 -4.49
C VAL A 230 5.05 12.78 -2.98
N GLN A 231 3.83 12.68 -2.42
CA GLN A 231 3.64 12.38 -0.99
C GLN A 231 3.81 10.90 -0.67
N ASP A 232 3.69 10.03 -1.68
CA ASP A 232 3.88 8.58 -1.56
C ASP A 232 5.32 8.15 -1.97
N SER A 233 6.14 9.09 -2.44
CA SER A 233 7.57 8.91 -2.75
C SER A 233 8.43 9.32 -1.58
#